data_5bd440ef075264ec25ded8623b41cc0b
#
_entry.id   5bd440ef075264ec25ded8623b41cc0b
#
_cell.length_a   1.000
_cell.length_b   1.000
_cell.length_c   1.000
_cell.angle_alpha   90.00
_cell.angle_beta   90.00
_cell.angle_gamma   90.00
#
_symmetry.space_group_name_H-M   'P 1'
#
loop_
_entity.id
_entity.type
_entity.pdbx_description
1 polymer ?
#
loop_
_entity_poly.entity_id
_entity_poly.type
_entity_poly.pdbx_seq_one_letter_code
_entity_poly.pdbx_strand_id
1 'polypeptide(L)'
;ANFKEGLTALEYFNSTHGARKGLADTALKTANSGYLTRRLCDVAQDISITKTDCDCKTKNFITLSEIIEGGNIIVSLSERVLGRSVAEDVKHPISGEIIIKNKEMINEETCEKIDSAGVKSIKVYSVITCESQKGVCALSYGRDLSRGKIVNIGEAIGMIAAQSIGEPGTQLTMRTFHVGGTAQIKEESTVVSQVNGIIKIIN
;
A
#
# COMPACT_ATOMS: atom_id res chain seq x y z
N ALA A 1 -38.71 -2.63 1.95
CA ALA A 1 -39.21 -3.82 1.24
C ALA A 1 -38.59 -5.09 1.85
N ASN A 2 -39.41 -6.06 2.13
CA ASN A 2 -38.99 -7.38 2.62
C ASN A 2 -39.29 -8.44 1.54
N PHE A 3 -38.23 -9.04 1.00
CA PHE A 3 -38.38 -10.05 -0.06
C PHE A 3 -39.17 -11.32 0.40
N LYS A 4 -39.16 -11.62 1.70
CA LYS A 4 -39.91 -12.78 2.25
C LYS A 4 -41.41 -12.55 2.27
N GLU A 5 -41.86 -11.33 2.42
CA GLU A 5 -43.24 -10.92 2.48
C GLU A 5 -43.83 -10.58 1.08
N GLY A 6 -42.94 -10.44 0.09
CA GLY A 6 -43.23 -9.97 -1.25
C GLY A 6 -43.09 -8.48 -1.41
N LEU A 7 -43.16 -7.99 -2.64
CA LEU A 7 -43.02 -6.59 -3.00
C LEU A 7 -44.31 -6.07 -3.61
N THR A 8 -44.69 -4.86 -3.24
CA THR A 8 -45.72 -4.11 -3.95
C THR A 8 -45.20 -3.64 -5.32
N ALA A 9 -46.11 -3.36 -6.27
CA ALA A 9 -45.71 -2.89 -7.59
C ALA A 9 -44.87 -1.61 -7.55
N LEU A 10 -45.11 -0.70 -6.60
CA LEU A 10 -44.34 0.53 -6.41
C LEU A 10 -42.93 0.23 -5.87
N GLU A 11 -42.80 -0.67 -4.92
CA GLU A 11 -41.48 -1.05 -4.36
C GLU A 11 -40.63 -1.77 -5.42
N TYR A 12 -41.28 -2.62 -6.25
CA TYR A 12 -40.58 -3.25 -7.38
C TYR A 12 -40.07 -2.20 -8.38
N PHE A 13 -40.90 -1.22 -8.74
CA PHE A 13 -40.51 -0.13 -9.63
C PHE A 13 -39.36 0.66 -9.09
N ASN A 14 -39.36 1.05 -7.80
CA ASN A 14 -38.27 1.75 -7.16
C ASN A 14 -36.98 0.90 -7.09
N SER A 15 -37.11 -0.40 -6.85
CA SER A 15 -35.96 -1.30 -6.83
C SER A 15 -35.33 -1.43 -8.23
N THR A 16 -36.14 -1.52 -9.28
CA THR A 16 -35.62 -1.58 -10.67
C THR A 16 -34.98 -0.26 -11.11
N HIS A 17 -35.48 0.89 -10.64
CA HIS A 17 -34.84 2.19 -10.88
C HIS A 17 -33.46 2.24 -10.23
N GLY A 18 -33.34 1.81 -8.98
CA GLY A 18 -32.06 1.70 -8.27
C GLY A 18 -31.07 0.75 -8.98
N ALA A 19 -31.53 -0.39 -9.42
CA ALA A 19 -30.73 -1.36 -10.16
C ALA A 19 -30.21 -0.78 -11.50
N ARG A 20 -31.06 -0.10 -12.27
CA ARG A 20 -30.69 0.55 -13.53
C ARG A 20 -29.64 1.64 -13.31
N LYS A 21 -29.81 2.48 -12.27
CA LYS A 21 -28.85 3.51 -11.90
C LYS A 21 -27.50 2.88 -11.53
N GLY A 22 -27.50 1.81 -10.72
CA GLY A 22 -26.29 1.09 -10.35
C GLY A 22 -25.54 0.50 -11.55
N LEU A 23 -26.26 -0.06 -12.54
CA LEU A 23 -25.66 -0.56 -13.78
C LEU A 23 -25.00 0.57 -14.59
N ALA A 24 -25.66 1.71 -14.74
CA ALA A 24 -25.07 2.88 -15.41
C ALA A 24 -23.83 3.41 -14.69
N ASP A 25 -23.89 3.53 -13.37
CA ASP A 25 -22.75 3.98 -12.55
C ASP A 25 -21.57 3.02 -12.66
N THR A 26 -21.80 1.71 -12.70
CA THR A 26 -20.76 0.70 -12.89
C THR A 26 -20.06 0.86 -14.23
N ALA A 27 -20.82 1.05 -15.31
CA ALA A 27 -20.28 1.23 -16.65
C ALA A 27 -19.38 2.48 -16.73
N LEU A 28 -19.81 3.61 -16.15
CA LEU A 28 -19.03 4.85 -16.10
C LEU A 28 -17.77 4.72 -15.24
N LYS A 29 -17.88 4.09 -14.07
CA LYS A 29 -16.72 3.87 -13.18
C LYS A 29 -15.69 2.94 -13.81
N THR A 30 -16.10 1.92 -14.55
CA THR A 30 -15.19 1.02 -15.27
C THR A 30 -14.35 1.78 -16.29
N ALA A 31 -14.96 2.69 -17.06
CA ALA A 31 -14.25 3.54 -18.00
C ALA A 31 -13.22 4.44 -17.31
N ASN A 32 -13.58 5.05 -16.17
CA ASN A 32 -12.68 5.89 -15.38
C ASN A 32 -11.50 5.09 -14.81
N SER A 33 -11.74 3.87 -14.33
CA SER A 33 -10.68 2.98 -13.84
C SER A 33 -9.71 2.60 -14.97
N GLY A 34 -10.22 2.28 -16.17
CA GLY A 34 -9.39 2.00 -17.34
C GLY A 34 -8.55 3.20 -17.76
N TYR A 35 -9.12 4.40 -17.76
CA TYR A 35 -8.39 5.63 -18.03
C TYR A 35 -7.29 5.92 -17.01
N LEU A 36 -7.59 5.73 -15.71
CA LEU A 36 -6.59 5.89 -14.66
C LEU A 36 -5.42 4.91 -14.84
N THR A 37 -5.72 3.64 -15.11
CA THR A 37 -4.70 2.60 -15.34
C THR A 37 -3.81 2.97 -16.52
N ARG A 38 -4.40 3.42 -17.63
CA ARG A 38 -3.63 3.87 -18.80
C ARG A 38 -2.70 5.03 -18.45
N ARG A 39 -3.19 6.05 -17.74
CA ARG A 39 -2.35 7.19 -17.32
C ARG A 39 -1.23 6.77 -16.37
N LEU A 40 -1.50 5.85 -15.46
CA LEU A 40 -0.45 5.31 -14.57
C LEU A 40 0.62 4.58 -15.37
N CYS A 41 0.23 3.75 -16.35
CA CYS A 41 1.18 3.07 -17.23
C CYS A 41 2.02 4.07 -18.04
N ASP A 42 1.40 5.08 -18.64
CA ASP A 42 2.09 6.10 -19.45
C ASP A 42 3.15 6.87 -18.62
N VAL A 43 2.87 7.15 -17.35
CA VAL A 43 3.82 7.85 -16.46
C VAL A 43 4.90 6.91 -15.91
N ALA A 44 4.56 5.65 -15.63
CA ALA A 44 5.44 4.72 -14.94
C ALA A 44 6.27 3.83 -15.88
N GLN A 45 6.02 3.82 -17.20
CA GLN A 45 6.66 2.92 -18.17
C GLN A 45 8.20 3.01 -18.17
N ASP A 46 8.74 4.21 -17.91
CA ASP A 46 10.19 4.44 -17.94
C ASP A 46 10.89 4.05 -16.63
N ILE A 47 10.12 3.67 -15.59
CA ILE A 47 10.69 3.31 -14.29
C ILE A 47 11.07 1.82 -14.29
N SER A 48 12.38 1.57 -14.36
CA SER A 48 12.96 0.23 -14.32
C SER A 48 14.07 0.12 -13.29
N ILE A 49 14.48 -1.11 -12.97
CA ILE A 49 15.66 -1.36 -12.15
C ILE A 49 16.92 -1.13 -12.98
N THR A 50 17.70 -0.11 -12.64
CA THR A 50 18.87 0.30 -13.42
C THR A 50 20.19 -0.15 -12.81
N LYS A 51 20.25 -0.29 -11.48
CA LYS A 51 21.48 -0.64 -10.73
C LYS A 51 21.14 -1.62 -9.61
N THR A 52 22.13 -2.36 -9.15
CA THR A 52 22.01 -3.19 -7.94
C THR A 52 21.97 -2.33 -6.68
N ASP A 53 22.88 -1.37 -6.59
CA ASP A 53 22.99 -0.43 -5.48
C ASP A 53 23.13 1.00 -6.03
N CYS A 54 22.52 1.96 -5.39
CA CYS A 54 22.63 3.37 -5.77
C CYS A 54 23.80 4.08 -5.06
N ASP A 55 24.53 3.39 -4.15
CA ASP A 55 25.59 3.97 -3.32
C ASP A 55 25.16 5.27 -2.66
N CYS A 56 23.91 5.32 -2.18
CA CYS A 56 23.33 6.50 -1.55
C CYS A 56 24.24 6.98 -0.41
N LYS A 57 24.87 8.14 -0.60
CA LYS A 57 25.78 8.75 0.37
C LYS A 57 25.01 9.35 1.54
N THR A 58 23.80 9.73 1.32
CA THR A 58 22.87 10.22 2.34
C THR A 58 22.19 9.03 3.01
N LYS A 59 22.00 9.10 4.32
CA LYS A 59 21.32 8.08 5.13
C LYS A 59 19.80 8.08 4.84
N ASN A 60 19.44 7.92 3.58
CA ASN A 60 18.07 7.96 3.10
C ASN A 60 17.42 6.59 3.28
N PHE A 61 17.01 6.29 4.50
CA PHE A 61 16.27 5.09 4.83
C PHE A 61 14.98 5.45 5.57
N ILE A 62 14.04 4.54 5.54
CA ILE A 62 12.77 4.67 6.26
C ILE A 62 12.82 3.76 7.49
N THR A 63 12.44 4.28 8.64
CA THR A 63 12.26 3.49 9.86
C THR A 63 10.86 2.91 9.87
N LEU A 64 10.75 1.60 9.92
CA LEU A 64 9.49 0.87 10.05
C LEU A 64 9.33 0.38 11.49
N SER A 65 8.12 0.54 12.02
CA SER A 65 7.69 0.04 13.32
C SER A 65 6.32 -0.62 13.18
N GLU A 66 5.84 -1.29 14.18
CA GLU A 66 4.49 -1.84 14.24
C GLU A 66 3.43 -0.74 14.10
N ILE A 67 2.30 -1.06 13.49
CA ILE A 67 1.13 -0.17 13.46
C ILE A 67 0.18 -0.61 14.56
N ILE A 68 0.00 0.28 15.54
CA ILE A 68 -0.87 0.06 16.69
C ILE A 68 -2.02 1.07 16.63
N GLU A 69 -3.25 0.59 16.63
CA GLU A 69 -4.46 1.41 16.75
C GLU A 69 -5.32 0.90 17.89
N GLY A 70 -5.74 1.80 18.79
CA GLY A 70 -6.58 1.45 19.93
C GLY A 70 -5.98 0.42 20.89
N GLY A 71 -4.64 0.27 20.93
CA GLY A 71 -3.95 -0.72 21.77
C GLY A 71 -3.80 -2.10 21.14
N ASN A 72 -4.33 -2.33 19.95
CA ASN A 72 -4.15 -3.57 19.20
C ASN A 72 -3.15 -3.40 18.07
N ILE A 73 -2.29 -4.39 17.85
CA ILE A 73 -1.37 -4.43 16.72
C ILE A 73 -2.20 -4.81 15.48
N ILE A 74 -2.34 -3.88 14.53
CA ILE A 74 -3.04 -4.11 13.25
C ILE A 74 -2.10 -4.76 12.25
N VAL A 75 -0.86 -4.27 12.16
CA VAL A 75 0.15 -4.81 11.25
C VAL A 75 1.44 -5.01 12.03
N SER A 76 1.93 -6.24 12.05
CA SER A 76 3.19 -6.60 12.71
C SER A 76 4.40 -5.98 11.98
N LEU A 77 5.52 -5.87 12.69
CA LEU A 77 6.77 -5.39 12.10
C LEU A 77 7.24 -6.34 10.99
N SER A 78 7.16 -7.65 11.21
CA SER A 78 7.56 -8.69 10.27
C SER A 78 6.84 -8.58 8.92
N GLU A 79 5.52 -8.38 8.93
CA GLU A 79 4.75 -8.19 7.69
C GLU A 79 5.18 -6.94 6.90
N ARG A 80 5.61 -5.89 7.59
CA ARG A 80 6.03 -4.63 6.97
C ARG A 80 7.44 -4.68 6.39
N VAL A 81 8.32 -5.48 6.96
CA VAL A 81 9.74 -5.54 6.57
C VAL A 81 10.06 -6.71 5.65
N LEU A 82 9.18 -7.70 5.54
CA LEU A 82 9.35 -8.87 4.69
C LEU A 82 9.67 -8.47 3.24
N GLY A 83 10.76 -9.04 2.69
CA GLY A 83 11.19 -8.79 1.32
C GLY A 83 11.90 -7.44 1.10
N ARG A 84 12.11 -6.62 2.15
CA ARG A 84 12.89 -5.37 2.06
C ARG A 84 14.35 -5.61 2.39
N SER A 85 15.23 -4.75 1.90
CA SER A 85 16.66 -4.76 2.25
C SER A 85 16.93 -3.84 3.44
N VAL A 86 17.73 -4.31 4.37
CA VAL A 86 18.05 -3.59 5.61
C VAL A 86 19.10 -2.51 5.35
N ALA A 87 18.90 -1.33 5.91
CA ALA A 87 19.81 -0.20 5.76
C ALA A 87 20.90 -0.11 6.86
N GLU A 88 20.72 -0.80 7.98
CA GLU A 88 21.67 -0.88 9.08
C GLU A 88 21.65 -2.30 9.66
N ASP A 89 22.74 -2.73 10.30
CA ASP A 89 22.79 -4.03 10.96
C ASP A 89 21.72 -4.11 12.05
N VAL A 90 20.84 -5.11 11.96
CA VAL A 90 19.84 -5.39 12.98
C VAL A 90 20.46 -6.27 14.04
N LYS A 91 20.52 -5.74 15.27
CA LYS A 91 21.08 -6.44 16.44
C LYS A 91 19.96 -6.89 17.36
N HIS A 92 20.18 -8.04 17.98
CA HIS A 92 19.29 -8.53 19.03
C HIS A 92 19.38 -7.58 20.25
N PRO A 93 18.24 -7.08 20.77
CA PRO A 93 18.26 -6.05 21.82
C PRO A 93 18.89 -6.50 23.14
N ILE A 94 18.91 -7.81 23.43
CA ILE A 94 19.45 -8.36 24.69
C ILE A 94 20.85 -8.93 24.48
N SER A 95 21.09 -9.78 23.45
CA SER A 95 22.39 -10.44 23.25
C SER A 95 23.38 -9.60 22.48
N GLY A 96 22.93 -8.58 21.72
CA GLY A 96 23.78 -7.76 20.86
C GLY A 96 24.30 -8.46 19.62
N GLU A 97 23.91 -9.71 19.38
CA GLU A 97 24.25 -10.46 18.18
C GLU A 97 23.57 -9.86 16.94
N ILE A 98 24.27 -9.90 15.81
CA ILE A 98 23.74 -9.41 14.55
C ILE A 98 22.80 -10.48 13.97
N ILE A 99 21.52 -10.14 13.84
CA ILE A 99 20.50 -11.00 13.22
C ILE A 99 20.59 -10.92 11.71
N ILE A 100 20.72 -9.70 11.18
CA ILE A 100 20.82 -9.44 9.73
C ILE A 100 21.85 -8.33 9.53
N LYS A 101 22.67 -8.50 8.48
CA LYS A 101 23.65 -7.48 8.09
C LYS A 101 23.05 -6.44 7.15
N ASN A 102 23.68 -5.27 7.10
CA ASN A 102 23.34 -4.21 6.17
C ASN A 102 23.32 -4.74 4.71
N LYS A 103 22.37 -4.25 3.91
CA LYS A 103 22.13 -4.61 2.50
C LYS A 103 21.61 -6.04 2.28
N GLU A 104 21.41 -6.84 3.30
CA GLU A 104 20.74 -8.13 3.16
C GLU A 104 19.22 -7.98 3.07
N MET A 105 18.60 -8.88 2.32
CA MET A 105 17.15 -8.95 2.18
C MET A 105 16.56 -9.77 3.33
N ILE A 106 15.48 -9.28 3.89
CA ILE A 106 14.73 -9.96 4.95
C ILE A 106 13.87 -11.06 4.34
N ASN A 107 14.15 -12.30 4.71
CA ASN A 107 13.38 -13.50 4.34
C ASN A 107 12.45 -13.91 5.48
N GLU A 108 11.60 -14.90 5.23
CA GLU A 108 10.65 -15.46 6.20
C GLU A 108 11.36 -15.94 7.48
N GLU A 109 12.47 -16.69 7.34
CA GLU A 109 13.25 -17.19 8.49
C GLU A 109 13.84 -16.06 9.35
N THR A 110 14.24 -14.95 8.70
CA THR A 110 14.78 -13.79 9.41
C THR A 110 13.67 -12.98 10.06
N CYS A 111 12.46 -12.95 9.49
CA CYS A 111 11.27 -12.36 10.13
C CYS A 111 10.95 -13.06 11.46
N GLU A 112 10.94 -14.40 11.49
CA GLU A 112 10.71 -15.16 12.71
C GLU A 112 11.74 -14.84 13.81
N LYS A 113 13.01 -14.68 13.43
CA LYS A 113 14.07 -14.26 14.37
C LYS A 113 13.87 -12.83 14.88
N ILE A 114 13.42 -11.91 14.03
CA ILE A 114 13.12 -10.52 14.41
C ILE A 114 11.97 -10.48 15.41
N ASP A 115 10.89 -11.23 15.14
CA ASP A 115 9.72 -11.32 16.04
C ASP A 115 10.11 -11.95 17.39
N SER A 116 10.87 -13.03 17.37
CA SER A 116 11.37 -13.70 18.59
C SER A 116 12.30 -12.81 19.41
N ALA A 117 13.09 -11.94 18.74
CA ALA A 117 13.98 -10.99 19.38
C ALA A 117 13.28 -9.75 19.94
N GLY A 118 12.01 -9.50 19.59
CA GLY A 118 11.22 -8.36 20.05
C GLY A 118 11.78 -7.02 19.57
N VAL A 119 12.29 -6.94 18.34
CA VAL A 119 12.80 -5.70 17.75
C VAL A 119 11.63 -4.77 17.44
N LYS A 120 11.67 -3.53 17.93
CA LYS A 120 10.55 -2.56 17.80
C LYS A 120 10.58 -1.77 16.50
N SER A 121 11.73 -1.57 15.90
CA SER A 121 11.86 -0.78 14.67
C SER A 121 13.08 -1.21 13.87
N ILE A 122 12.96 -1.17 12.55
CA ILE A 122 14.03 -1.52 11.61
C ILE A 122 14.12 -0.44 10.54
N LYS A 123 15.36 -0.08 10.18
CA LYS A 123 15.64 0.83 9.08
C LYS A 123 15.84 0.05 7.79
N VAL A 124 15.06 0.41 6.78
CA VAL A 124 15.05 -0.28 5.48
C VAL A 124 15.27 0.70 4.33
N TYR A 125 15.81 0.19 3.24
CA TYR A 125 15.86 0.93 1.99
C TYR A 125 14.45 1.10 1.42
N SER A 126 14.20 2.20 0.72
CA SER A 126 12.92 2.49 0.09
C SER A 126 13.10 3.10 -1.29
N VAL A 127 12.16 2.78 -2.17
CA VAL A 127 12.08 3.36 -3.52
C VAL A 127 11.94 4.89 -3.48
N ILE A 128 11.21 5.41 -2.48
CA ILE A 128 10.96 6.86 -2.34
C ILE A 128 12.25 7.62 -2.02
N THR A 129 13.17 6.98 -1.31
CA THR A 129 14.43 7.59 -0.87
C THR A 129 15.62 7.21 -1.75
N CYS A 130 15.39 6.53 -2.87
CA CYS A 130 16.44 6.14 -3.80
C CYS A 130 16.98 7.34 -4.57
N GLU A 131 18.30 7.54 -4.57
CA GLU A 131 18.99 8.66 -5.25
C GLU A 131 19.38 8.35 -6.70
N SER A 132 18.86 7.27 -7.29
CA SER A 132 19.13 6.93 -8.68
C SER A 132 18.53 7.99 -9.61
N GLN A 133 19.34 8.54 -10.52
CA GLN A 133 18.89 9.58 -11.46
C GLN A 133 17.85 9.06 -12.48
N LYS A 134 17.95 7.79 -12.87
CA LYS A 134 17.00 7.12 -13.77
C LYS A 134 16.64 5.78 -13.15
N GLY A 135 15.32 5.53 -13.00
CA GLY A 135 14.83 4.29 -12.41
C GLY A 135 15.14 4.15 -10.91
N VAL A 136 15.25 2.93 -10.43
CA VAL A 136 15.43 2.57 -9.02
C VAL A 136 16.52 1.50 -8.90
N CYS A 137 17.20 1.43 -7.76
CA CYS A 137 18.15 0.36 -7.48
C CYS A 137 17.45 -0.88 -6.89
N ALA A 138 18.04 -2.06 -7.12
CA ALA A 138 17.49 -3.34 -6.67
C ALA A 138 17.35 -3.43 -5.15
N LEU A 139 18.31 -2.88 -4.39
CA LEU A 139 18.25 -2.86 -2.92
C LEU A 139 17.09 -2.02 -2.40
N SER A 140 16.79 -0.87 -3.02
CA SER A 140 15.68 -0.01 -2.60
C SER A 140 14.32 -0.62 -2.95
N TYR A 141 14.24 -1.41 -4.01
CA TYR A 141 13.02 -2.13 -4.37
C TYR A 141 12.82 -3.37 -3.50
N GLY A 142 13.87 -4.18 -3.34
CA GLY A 142 13.87 -5.40 -2.54
C GLY A 142 13.49 -6.64 -3.34
N ARG A 143 12.57 -7.44 -2.80
CA ARG A 143 12.17 -8.77 -3.29
C ARG A 143 11.30 -8.68 -4.53
N ASP A 144 11.62 -9.47 -5.54
CA ASP A 144 10.70 -9.84 -6.62
C ASP A 144 9.73 -10.91 -6.10
N LEU A 145 8.44 -10.58 -6.06
CA LEU A 145 7.40 -11.46 -5.53
C LEU A 145 7.20 -12.74 -6.35
N SER A 146 7.57 -12.71 -7.65
CA SER A 146 7.43 -13.88 -8.52
C SER A 146 8.50 -14.93 -8.30
N ARG A 147 9.72 -14.48 -7.96
CA ARG A 147 10.91 -15.33 -7.84
C ARG A 147 11.39 -15.54 -6.41
N GLY A 148 10.89 -14.73 -5.45
CA GLY A 148 11.29 -14.78 -4.06
C GLY A 148 12.73 -14.32 -3.77
N LYS A 149 13.40 -13.68 -4.73
CA LYS A 149 14.78 -13.18 -4.65
C LYS A 149 14.82 -11.68 -4.89
N ILE A 150 15.99 -11.06 -4.65
CA ILE A 150 16.18 -9.65 -5.02
C ILE A 150 15.92 -9.47 -6.52
N VAL A 151 15.23 -8.39 -6.86
CA VAL A 151 14.84 -8.06 -8.23
C VAL A 151 16.06 -7.92 -9.16
N ASN A 152 15.92 -8.38 -10.40
CA ASN A 152 16.96 -8.28 -11.41
C ASN A 152 17.02 -6.89 -12.05
N ILE A 153 18.21 -6.52 -12.53
CA ILE A 153 18.38 -5.30 -13.34
C ILE A 153 17.59 -5.45 -14.64
N GLY A 154 16.95 -4.37 -15.08
CA GLY A 154 16.13 -4.31 -16.29
C GLY A 154 14.64 -4.62 -16.06
N GLU A 155 14.23 -5.00 -14.86
CA GLU A 155 12.80 -5.23 -14.55
C GLU A 155 12.00 -3.93 -14.61
N ALA A 156 10.87 -3.95 -15.34
CA ALA A 156 9.99 -2.80 -15.51
C ALA A 156 9.01 -2.64 -14.33
N ILE A 157 9.54 -2.25 -13.18
CA ILE A 157 8.77 -2.17 -11.91
C ILE A 157 7.64 -1.16 -11.95
N GLY A 158 7.79 -0.08 -12.72
CA GLY A 158 6.75 0.93 -12.87
C GLY A 158 5.51 0.37 -13.57
N MET A 159 5.68 -0.46 -14.59
CA MET A 159 4.58 -1.16 -15.27
C MET A 159 3.88 -2.14 -14.33
N ILE A 160 4.66 -2.91 -13.56
CA ILE A 160 4.12 -3.85 -12.56
C ILE A 160 3.27 -3.10 -11.53
N ALA A 161 3.79 -1.97 -11.02
CA ALA A 161 3.05 -1.15 -10.06
C ALA A 161 1.76 -0.57 -10.66
N ALA A 162 1.81 -0.02 -11.88
CA ALA A 162 0.64 0.54 -12.55
C ALA A 162 -0.45 -0.50 -12.79
N GLN A 163 -0.07 -1.70 -13.22
CA GLN A 163 -0.99 -2.82 -13.43
C GLN A 163 -1.58 -3.33 -12.11
N SER A 164 -0.77 -3.45 -11.05
CA SER A 164 -1.22 -3.89 -9.73
C SER A 164 -2.18 -2.90 -9.05
N ILE A 165 -2.07 -1.60 -9.36
CA ILE A 165 -3.00 -0.57 -8.87
C ILE A 165 -4.27 -0.55 -9.74
N GLY A 166 -4.13 -0.74 -11.05
CA GLY A 166 -5.22 -0.65 -12.00
C GLY A 166 -6.18 -1.84 -12.01
N GLU A 167 -5.64 -3.05 -11.83
CA GLU A 167 -6.44 -4.27 -11.84
C GLU A 167 -7.56 -4.27 -10.78
N PRO A 168 -7.28 -4.09 -9.47
CA PRO A 168 -8.33 -4.07 -8.46
C PRO A 168 -9.28 -2.88 -8.60
N GLY A 169 -8.86 -1.77 -9.22
CA GLY A 169 -9.72 -0.64 -9.52
C GLY A 169 -10.92 -1.03 -10.37
N THR A 170 -10.71 -1.84 -11.39
CA THR A 170 -11.79 -2.36 -12.25
C THR A 170 -12.69 -3.33 -11.50
N GLN A 171 -12.15 -4.23 -10.69
CA GLN A 171 -12.93 -5.18 -9.88
C GLN A 171 -13.72 -4.48 -8.77
N LEU A 172 -13.16 -3.48 -8.12
CA LEU A 172 -13.83 -2.72 -7.06
C LEU A 172 -15.06 -1.98 -7.61
N THR A 173 -15.00 -1.44 -8.83
CA THR A 173 -16.14 -0.81 -9.48
C THR A 173 -17.27 -1.79 -9.79
N MET A 174 -16.95 -3.05 -10.08
CA MET A 174 -17.94 -4.11 -10.24
C MET A 174 -18.56 -4.55 -8.91
N ARG A 175 -17.78 -4.60 -7.83
CA ARG A 175 -18.27 -5.02 -6.49
C ARG A 175 -19.18 -4.01 -5.81
N THR A 176 -19.01 -2.71 -6.03
CA THR A 176 -19.88 -1.67 -5.44
C THR A 176 -21.34 -1.78 -5.90
N PHE A 177 -21.63 -2.56 -6.93
CA PHE A 177 -22.98 -2.85 -7.39
C PHE A 177 -23.79 -3.71 -6.39
N HIS A 178 -23.13 -4.56 -5.61
CA HIS A 178 -23.80 -5.48 -4.67
C HIS A 178 -24.03 -4.87 -3.28
N VAL A 179 -23.39 -3.74 -2.97
CA VAL A 179 -23.55 -3.04 -1.69
C VAL A 179 -24.46 -1.84 -1.91
N GLY A 180 -25.76 -2.11 -2.04
CA GLY A 180 -26.77 -1.06 -2.11
C GLY A 180 -26.74 -0.17 -0.87
N GLY A 181 -26.30 1.08 -1.02
CA GLY A 181 -26.74 2.16 -0.16
C GLY A 181 -26.15 2.26 1.24
N THR A 182 -24.96 1.79 1.52
CA THR A 182 -24.26 2.25 2.71
C THR A 182 -23.83 3.70 2.50
N ALA A 183 -24.43 4.62 3.26
CA ALA A 183 -24.02 6.02 3.30
C ALA A 183 -22.52 6.05 3.59
N GLN A 184 -21.75 6.66 2.68
CA GLN A 184 -20.36 7.00 2.97
C GLN A 184 -20.38 8.02 4.10
N ILE A 185 -20.00 7.59 5.29
CA ILE A 185 -19.64 8.51 6.37
C ILE A 185 -18.38 9.21 5.87
N LYS A 186 -18.52 10.45 5.40
CA LYS A 186 -17.39 11.34 5.22
C LYS A 186 -16.84 11.63 6.61
N GLU A 187 -15.73 11.00 6.97
CA GLU A 187 -14.92 11.50 8.07
C GLU A 187 -14.41 12.88 7.65
N GLU A 188 -14.99 13.90 8.25
CA GLU A 188 -14.50 15.27 8.10
C GLU A 188 -13.16 15.35 8.84
N SER A 189 -12.06 15.33 8.09
CA SER A 189 -10.72 15.54 8.62
C SER A 189 -10.42 17.01 8.99
N THR A 190 -11.44 17.87 8.94
CA THR A 190 -11.33 19.31 9.24
C THR A 190 -12.03 19.65 10.53
N VAL A 191 -11.30 20.24 11.46
CA VAL A 191 -11.87 20.84 12.67
C VAL A 191 -12.03 22.33 12.42
N VAL A 192 -13.28 22.80 12.36
CA VAL A 192 -13.61 24.21 12.17
C VAL A 192 -13.85 24.86 13.53
N SER A 193 -13.08 25.92 13.86
CA SER A 193 -13.32 26.71 15.05
C SER A 193 -14.50 27.64 14.84
N GLN A 194 -15.44 27.70 15.80
CA GLN A 194 -16.58 28.62 15.78
C GLN A 194 -16.20 30.01 16.26
N VAL A 195 -14.98 30.20 16.77
CA VAL A 195 -14.51 31.48 17.37
C VAL A 195 -13.16 31.85 16.79
N ASN A 196 -12.91 33.12 16.58
CA ASN A 196 -11.60 33.59 16.15
C ASN A 196 -10.58 33.42 17.29
N GLY A 197 -9.48 32.70 17.04
CA GLY A 197 -8.45 32.44 18.04
C GLY A 197 -7.11 32.06 17.40
N ILE A 198 -6.09 31.93 18.24
CA ILE A 198 -4.74 31.53 17.83
C ILE A 198 -4.61 30.01 18.10
N ILE A 199 -4.34 29.23 17.05
CA ILE A 199 -4.11 27.78 17.17
C ILE A 199 -2.66 27.54 17.57
N LYS A 200 -2.44 26.80 18.67
CA LYS A 200 -1.14 26.29 19.07
C LYS A 200 -1.15 24.77 19.02
N ILE A 201 -0.35 24.21 18.12
CA ILE A 201 -0.15 22.77 18.03
C ILE A 201 0.96 22.38 19.01
N ILE A 202 0.65 21.50 19.96
CA ILE A 202 1.61 20.95 20.93
C ILE A 202 1.83 19.50 20.49
N ASN A 203 3.08 19.20 20.07
CA ASN A 203 3.51 17.82 19.74
C ASN A 203 3.82 17.06 21.03
#